data_fe78f22e1320ad35fb69abf2fd3a3212
#
_entry.id   fe78f22e1320ad35fb69abf2fd3a3212
#
_cell.length_a   1.000
_cell.length_b   1.000
_cell.length_c   1.000
_cell.angle_alpha   90.00
_cell.angle_beta   90.00
_cell.angle_gamma   90.00
#
_symmetry.space_group_name_H-M   'P 1'
#
loop_
_entity.id
_entity.type
_entity.pdbx_description
1 polymer ?
#
loop_
_entity_poly.entity_id
_entity_poly.type
_entity_poly.pdbx_seq_one_letter_code
_entity_poly.pdbx_strand_id
1 'polypeptide(L)'
;MKQHLHIDVETFSSVDITTCGSYKYFESPDFEILIICYAFGDGPIQTIDMTEKTLNGVKAYPLDFAKALADPTVELHAHNANFERNAFWAAGFHTDIERW
;
A
#
# COMPACT_ATOMS: atom_id res chain seq x y z
N MET A 1 5.74 13.20 19.40
CA MET A 1 4.73 12.12 19.37
C MET A 1 4.78 11.43 18.01
N LYS A 2 4.81 10.09 18.01
CA LYS A 2 4.90 9.33 16.78
C LYS A 2 3.57 9.36 16.03
N GLN A 3 3.60 9.64 14.74
CA GLN A 3 2.40 9.58 13.91
C GLN A 3 2.12 8.13 13.51
N HIS A 4 0.85 7.76 13.50
CA HIS A 4 0.39 6.44 13.09
C HIS A 4 -0.40 6.55 11.80
N LEU A 5 -0.07 5.71 10.83
CA LEU A 5 -0.80 5.60 9.57
C LEU A 5 -1.39 4.20 9.47
N HIS A 6 -2.72 4.13 9.46
CA HIS A 6 -3.47 2.88 9.30
C HIS A 6 -3.78 2.70 7.82
N ILE A 7 -3.49 1.50 7.29
CA ILE A 7 -3.57 1.23 5.85
C ILE A 7 -4.29 -0.09 5.61
N ASP A 8 -5.17 -0.09 4.60
CA ASP A 8 -5.78 -1.29 4.05
C ASP A 8 -5.81 -1.15 2.53
N VAL A 9 -5.45 -2.21 1.80
CA VAL A 9 -5.39 -2.16 0.35
C VAL A 9 -6.18 -3.30 -0.27
N GLU A 10 -6.75 -3.05 -1.46
CA GLU A 10 -7.24 -4.08 -2.36
C GLU A 10 -6.36 -4.09 -3.60
N THR A 11 -6.01 -5.29 -4.06
CA THR A 11 -5.04 -5.49 -5.14
C THR A 11 -5.58 -6.43 -6.19
N PHE A 12 -4.92 -6.43 -7.36
CA PHE A 12 -5.16 -7.38 -8.43
C PHE A 12 -3.84 -8.00 -8.90
N SER A 13 -3.90 -9.28 -9.22
CA SER A 13 -2.86 -10.00 -9.96
C SER A 13 -3.53 -11.20 -10.62
N SER A 14 -3.13 -11.53 -11.83
CA SER A 14 -3.64 -12.73 -12.52
C SER A 14 -3.15 -14.03 -11.89
N VAL A 15 -2.16 -13.95 -11.00
CA VAL A 15 -1.61 -15.10 -10.28
C VAL A 15 -2.49 -15.44 -9.09
N ASP A 16 -2.85 -16.71 -8.94
CA ASP A 16 -3.63 -17.18 -7.79
C ASP A 16 -2.72 -17.30 -6.57
N ILE A 17 -2.94 -16.42 -5.59
CA ILE A 17 -2.13 -16.35 -4.38
C ILE A 17 -2.23 -17.63 -3.53
N THR A 18 -3.38 -18.31 -3.57
CA THR A 18 -3.59 -19.54 -2.79
C THR A 18 -2.83 -20.72 -3.37
N THR A 19 -2.57 -20.71 -4.68
CA THR A 19 -1.86 -21.77 -5.38
C THR A 19 -0.35 -21.50 -5.51
N CYS A 20 0.01 -20.25 -5.84
CA CYS A 20 1.39 -19.89 -6.19
C CYS A 20 2.14 -19.15 -5.09
N GLY A 21 1.44 -18.71 -4.03
CA GLY A 21 2.03 -17.94 -2.95
C GLY A 21 2.16 -16.45 -3.24
N SER A 22 2.45 -15.69 -2.20
CA SER A 22 2.44 -14.22 -2.28
C SER A 22 3.55 -13.65 -3.15
N TYR A 23 4.73 -14.24 -3.17
CA TYR A 23 5.83 -13.71 -3.99
C TYR A 23 5.49 -13.68 -5.47
N LYS A 24 4.96 -14.80 -6.00
CA LYS A 24 4.56 -14.84 -7.41
C LYS A 24 3.40 -13.92 -7.70
N TYR A 25 2.49 -13.76 -6.75
CA TYR A 25 1.38 -12.81 -6.86
C TYR A 25 1.88 -11.38 -7.08
N PHE A 26 2.82 -10.94 -6.25
CA PHE A 26 3.38 -9.59 -6.34
C PHE A 26 4.36 -9.40 -7.51
N GLU A 27 5.00 -10.46 -7.99
CA GLU A 27 5.91 -10.40 -9.12
C GLU A 27 5.23 -10.35 -10.48
N SER A 28 3.92 -10.64 -10.53
CA SER A 28 3.17 -10.63 -11.78
C SER A 28 3.24 -9.25 -12.44
N PRO A 29 3.49 -9.18 -13.77
CA PRO A 29 3.53 -7.89 -14.49
C PRO A 29 2.22 -7.12 -14.42
N ASP A 30 1.10 -7.79 -14.15
CA ASP A 30 -0.22 -7.15 -14.04
C ASP A 30 -0.63 -6.87 -12.59
N PHE A 31 0.28 -7.08 -11.62
CA PHE A 31 0.00 -6.71 -10.24
C PHE A 31 -0.27 -5.22 -10.14
N GLU A 32 -1.35 -4.85 -9.45
CA GLU A 32 -1.63 -3.44 -9.15
C GLU A 32 -2.41 -3.29 -7.85
N ILE A 33 -2.23 -2.14 -7.22
CA ILE A 33 -3.07 -1.72 -6.09
C ILE A 33 -4.28 -1.01 -6.66
N LEU A 34 -5.48 -1.49 -6.33
CA LEU A 34 -6.74 -0.97 -6.86
C LEU A 34 -7.33 0.10 -5.95
N ILE A 35 -7.37 -0.16 -4.66
CA ILE A 35 -7.98 0.71 -3.66
C ILE A 35 -7.07 0.80 -2.46
N ILE A 36 -6.90 2.02 -1.93
CA ILE A 36 -6.20 2.27 -0.67
C ILE A 36 -7.18 2.92 0.28
N CYS A 37 -7.36 2.33 1.47
CA CYS A 37 -8.05 2.97 2.58
C CYS A 37 -7.00 3.31 3.63
N TYR A 38 -6.99 4.56 4.12
CA TYR A 38 -6.01 4.96 5.12
C TYR A 38 -6.58 5.99 6.10
N ALA A 39 -6.00 6.06 7.28
CA ALA A 39 -6.35 7.03 8.29
C ALA A 39 -5.12 7.39 9.12
N PHE A 40 -5.01 8.65 9.52
CA PHE A 40 -3.97 9.12 10.42
C PHE A 40 -4.50 9.09 11.86
N GLY A 41 -3.86 8.28 12.71
CA GLY A 41 -4.27 8.13 14.11
C GLY A 41 -5.74 7.73 14.22
N ASP A 42 -6.52 8.50 14.97
CA ASP A 42 -7.96 8.29 15.12
C ASP A 42 -8.80 9.11 14.15
N GLY A 43 -8.17 9.66 13.11
CA GLY A 43 -8.85 10.50 12.13
C GLY A 43 -9.76 9.72 11.18
N PRO A 44 -10.44 10.45 10.27
CA PRO A 44 -11.37 9.82 9.35
C PRO A 44 -10.66 8.90 8.35
N ILE A 45 -11.38 7.85 7.94
CA ILE A 45 -10.87 6.93 6.90
C ILE A 45 -11.03 7.60 5.53
N GLN A 46 -9.94 7.60 4.76
CA GLN A 46 -9.90 8.08 3.38
C GLN A 46 -9.86 6.88 2.45
N THR A 47 -10.65 6.91 1.39
CA THR A 47 -10.67 5.83 0.39
C THR A 47 -10.25 6.39 -0.96
N ILE A 48 -9.25 5.78 -1.56
CA ILE A 48 -8.68 6.22 -2.84
C ILE A 48 -8.83 5.11 -3.87
N ASP A 49 -9.52 5.44 -4.97
CA ASP A 49 -9.61 4.55 -6.13
C ASP A 49 -8.38 4.74 -7.00
N MET A 50 -7.43 3.83 -6.91
CA MET A 50 -6.17 3.92 -7.64
C MET A 50 -6.31 3.55 -9.11
N THR A 51 -7.44 2.99 -9.52
CA THR A 51 -7.68 2.68 -10.93
C THR A 51 -7.84 3.95 -11.78
N GLU A 52 -8.28 5.05 -11.14
CA GLU A 52 -8.49 6.35 -11.78
C GLU A 52 -7.36 7.35 -11.48
N LYS A 53 -6.44 7.00 -10.57
CA LYS A 53 -5.37 7.90 -10.14
C LYS A 53 -4.12 7.68 -10.97
N THR A 54 -4.16 8.12 -12.23
CA THR A 54 -3.00 8.02 -13.14
C THR A 54 -2.60 9.41 -13.64
N LEU A 55 -1.28 9.61 -13.76
CA LEU A 55 -0.69 10.79 -14.35
C LEU A 55 0.39 10.32 -15.34
N ASN A 56 0.19 10.60 -16.63
CA ASN A 56 1.10 10.15 -17.69
C ASN A 56 1.37 8.64 -17.66
N GLY A 57 0.34 7.84 -17.36
CA GLY A 57 0.46 6.39 -17.29
C GLY A 57 1.05 5.85 -15.98
N VAL A 58 1.36 6.73 -15.02
CA VAL A 58 1.90 6.36 -13.71
C VAL A 58 0.84 6.65 -12.65
N LYS A 59 0.64 5.71 -11.71
CA LYS A 59 -0.31 5.92 -10.62
C LYS A 59 0.13 7.08 -9.74
N ALA A 60 -0.81 7.99 -9.45
CA ALA A 60 -0.58 9.13 -8.57
C ALA A 60 -1.17 8.84 -7.19
N TYR A 61 -0.36 8.97 -6.15
CA TYR A 61 -0.79 8.78 -4.76
C TYR A 61 -1.08 10.13 -4.13
N PRO A 62 -2.07 10.21 -3.19
CA PRO A 62 -2.30 11.44 -2.44
C PRO A 62 -1.01 11.88 -1.73
N LEU A 63 -0.76 13.19 -1.74
CA LEU A 63 0.52 13.73 -1.24
C LEU A 63 0.74 13.44 0.24
N ASP A 64 -0.30 13.58 1.08
CA ASP A 64 -0.21 13.31 2.51
C ASP A 64 0.12 11.83 2.78
N PHE A 65 -0.51 10.93 2.03
CA PHE A 65 -0.24 9.49 2.12
C PHE A 65 1.19 9.17 1.68
N ALA A 66 1.60 9.68 0.52
CA ALA A 66 2.93 9.42 -0.03
C ALA A 66 4.04 9.93 0.89
N LYS A 67 3.86 11.12 1.46
CA LYS A 67 4.81 11.68 2.43
C LYS A 67 4.91 10.84 3.70
N ALA A 68 3.77 10.41 4.24
CA ALA A 68 3.75 9.59 5.46
C ALA A 68 4.37 8.22 5.20
N LEU A 69 4.08 7.62 4.04
CA LEU A 69 4.64 6.31 3.69
C LEU A 69 6.17 6.38 3.56
N ALA A 70 6.70 7.48 3.06
CA ALA A 70 8.13 7.69 2.89
C ALA A 70 8.84 8.16 4.17
N ASP A 71 8.10 8.64 5.17
CA ASP A 71 8.68 9.18 6.40
C ASP A 71 9.03 8.05 7.38
N PRO A 72 10.32 7.83 7.68
CA PRO A 72 10.73 6.72 8.56
C PRO A 72 10.27 6.86 10.00
N THR A 73 9.79 8.04 10.42
CA THR A 73 9.29 8.27 11.78
C THR A 73 7.82 7.91 11.94
N VAL A 74 7.10 7.69 10.84
CA VAL A 74 5.68 7.30 10.86
C VAL A 74 5.57 5.79 11.08
N GLU A 75 4.77 5.39 12.08
CA GLU A 75 4.47 3.98 12.34
C GLU A 75 3.33 3.52 11.45
N LEU A 76 3.51 2.38 10.80
CA LEU A 76 2.56 1.83 9.84
C LEU A 76 1.77 0.68 10.46
N HIS A 77 0.46 0.67 10.25
CA HIS A 77 -0.44 -0.34 10.80
C HIS A 77 -1.33 -0.92 9.70
N ALA A 78 -1.46 -2.23 9.68
CA ALA A 78 -2.37 -2.94 8.79
C ALA A 78 -2.82 -4.22 9.46
N HIS A 79 -4.00 -4.71 9.10
CA HIS A 79 -4.52 -5.96 9.62
C HIS A 79 -3.62 -7.15 9.22
N ASN A 80 -3.16 -7.15 7.98
CA ASN A 80 -2.17 -8.11 7.49
C ASN A 80 -0.95 -7.33 6.98
N ALA A 81 -0.13 -6.84 7.92
CA ALA A 81 0.98 -5.93 7.62
C ALA A 81 1.97 -6.52 6.62
N ASN A 82 2.21 -7.83 6.68
CA ASN A 82 3.11 -8.48 5.74
C ASN A 82 2.61 -8.38 4.29
N PHE A 83 1.30 -8.50 4.09
CA PHE A 83 0.71 -8.34 2.77
C PHE A 83 0.84 -6.91 2.26
N GLU A 84 0.45 -5.91 3.07
CA GLU A 84 0.53 -4.50 2.68
C GLU A 84 1.98 -4.07 2.43
N ARG A 85 2.92 -4.48 3.27
CA ARG A 85 4.33 -4.17 3.08
C ARG A 85 4.84 -4.68 1.73
N ASN A 86 4.50 -5.91 1.38
CA ASN A 86 4.92 -6.50 0.10
C ASN A 86 4.19 -5.87 -1.10
N ALA A 87 2.92 -5.51 -0.93
CA ALA A 87 2.16 -4.83 -1.98
C ALA A 87 2.79 -3.47 -2.31
N PHE A 88 3.15 -2.69 -1.31
CA PHE A 88 3.81 -1.40 -1.52
C PHE A 88 5.22 -1.57 -2.05
N TRP A 89 5.94 -2.60 -1.63
CA TRP A 89 7.25 -2.90 -2.21
C TRP A 89 7.13 -3.13 -3.72
N ALA A 90 6.18 -3.96 -4.15
CA ALA A 90 5.94 -4.22 -5.57
C ALA A 90 5.52 -2.97 -6.33
N ALA A 91 4.86 -2.02 -5.66
CA ALA A 91 4.46 -0.74 -6.24
C ALA A 91 5.57 0.31 -6.23
N GLY A 92 6.75 -0.01 -5.69
CA GLY A 92 7.91 0.88 -5.68
C GLY A 92 8.16 1.62 -4.36
N PHE A 93 7.39 1.32 -3.30
CA PHE A 93 7.57 1.92 -1.97
C PHE A 93 8.27 0.93 -1.04
N HIS A 94 9.54 1.17 -0.79
CA HIS A 94 10.37 0.32 0.06
C HIS A 94 10.36 0.86 1.49
N THR A 95 9.57 0.23 2.35
CA THR A 95 9.45 0.62 3.75
C THR A 95 10.23 -0.32 4.66
N ASP A 96 10.78 0.20 5.74
CA ASP A 96 11.47 -0.62 6.73
C ASP A 96 10.46 -1.52 7.45
N ILE A 97 10.80 -2.79 7.59
CA ILE A 97 9.92 -3.79 8.22
C ILE A 97 9.56 -3.38 9.66
N GLU A 98 10.47 -2.69 10.34
CA GLU A 98 10.29 -2.28 11.74
C GLU A 98 9.19 -1.23 11.93
N ARG A 99 8.79 -0.55 10.86
CA ARG A 99 7.73 0.45 10.90
C ARG A 99 6.34 -0.14 11.00
N TRP A 100 6.20 -1.39 10.64
CA TRP A 100 4.90 -2.09 10.58
C TRP A 100 4.53 -2.80 11.88
#